data_e44cbf01fd53368744c7dbd74a2af1db
#
_entry.id   e44cbf01fd53368744c7dbd74a2af1db
#
_cell.length_a   1.000
_cell.length_b   1.000
_cell.length_c   1.000
_cell.angle_alpha   90.00
_cell.angle_beta   90.00
_cell.angle_gamma   90.00
#
_symmetry.space_group_name_H-M   'P 1'
#
loop_
_entity.id
_entity.type
_entity.pdbx_description
1 polymer ?
#
loop_
_entity_poly.entity_id
_entity_poly.type
_entity_poly.pdbx_seq_one_letter_code
_entity_poly.pdbx_strand_id
1 'polypeptide(L)'
;MSDLTVVSSKGSITIARDVVAELVAETAARCYGVVGLTPGSRVGKLLRRDGITVGGDASGLRLGLRVVVEYGLNLAEVAATVRSQVAYDVQRLTGLPVEAVEVYVEDVRVSA
;
A
#
# COMPACT_ATOMS: atom_id res chain seq x y z
N MET A 1 15.00 1.42 -10.08
CA MET A 1 13.77 0.77 -10.04
C MET A 1 13.03 0.95 -11.29
N SER A 2 12.51 -0.11 -11.83
CA SER A 2 11.78 0.03 -13.08
C SER A 2 10.34 0.35 -12.77
N ASP A 3 9.76 1.15 -13.64
CA ASP A 3 8.36 1.48 -13.53
C ASP A 3 7.51 0.39 -14.15
N LEU A 4 6.22 0.51 -14.00
CA LEU A 4 5.27 -0.49 -14.44
C LEU A 4 4.75 -0.06 -15.81
N THR A 5 4.97 -0.89 -16.81
CA THR A 5 4.60 -0.53 -18.17
C THR A 5 3.64 -1.51 -18.78
N VAL A 6 2.55 -0.99 -19.33
CA VAL A 6 1.58 -1.77 -20.07
C VAL A 6 1.68 -1.37 -21.53
N VAL A 7 1.88 -2.35 -22.38
CA VAL A 7 2.05 -2.09 -23.80
C VAL A 7 0.85 -2.65 -24.56
N SER A 8 0.33 -1.88 -25.49
CA SER A 8 -0.74 -2.32 -26.34
C SER A 8 -0.45 -1.87 -27.76
N SER A 9 -1.32 -2.24 -28.70
CA SER A 9 -1.13 -1.83 -30.09
C SER A 9 -1.25 -0.34 -30.28
N LYS A 10 -1.83 0.37 -29.32
CA LYS A 10 -2.00 1.80 -29.42
C LYS A 10 -0.94 2.60 -28.69
N GLY A 11 0.03 1.93 -28.12
CA GLY A 11 1.09 2.61 -27.42
C GLY A 11 1.38 1.97 -26.09
N SER A 12 1.97 2.71 -25.17
CA SER A 12 2.30 2.18 -23.87
C SER A 12 1.93 3.18 -22.79
N ILE A 13 1.65 2.64 -21.61
CA ILE A 13 1.35 3.44 -20.42
C ILE A 13 2.33 3.00 -19.36
N THR A 14 3.00 3.96 -18.76
CA THR A 14 3.96 3.67 -17.71
C THR A 14 3.52 4.34 -16.42
N ILE A 15 3.44 3.57 -15.35
CA ILE A 15 3.05 4.07 -14.05
C ILE A 15 4.24 3.91 -13.13
N ALA A 16 4.64 4.99 -12.49
CA ALA A 16 5.77 4.94 -11.57
C ALA A 16 5.38 4.15 -10.33
N ARG A 17 6.32 3.38 -9.81
CA ARG A 17 6.04 2.62 -8.58
C ARG A 17 5.73 3.55 -7.42
N ASP A 18 6.29 4.74 -7.42
CA ASP A 18 5.99 5.73 -6.39
C ASP A 18 4.52 6.13 -6.39
N VAL A 19 3.90 6.16 -7.56
CA VAL A 19 2.47 6.47 -7.64
C VAL A 19 1.66 5.39 -6.98
N VAL A 20 2.04 4.13 -7.21
CA VAL A 20 1.34 3.02 -6.58
C VAL A 20 1.52 3.08 -5.06
N ALA A 21 2.73 3.39 -4.60
CA ALA A 21 2.98 3.50 -3.16
C ALA A 21 2.11 4.60 -2.54
N GLU A 22 1.94 5.70 -3.27
CA GLU A 22 1.11 6.79 -2.80
C GLU A 22 -0.34 6.36 -2.67
N LEU A 23 -0.84 5.58 -3.64
CA LEU A 23 -2.20 5.08 -3.57
C LEU A 23 -2.39 4.13 -2.40
N VAL A 24 -1.40 3.27 -2.16
CA VAL A 24 -1.44 2.35 -1.04
C VAL A 24 -1.52 3.13 0.27
N ALA A 25 -0.69 4.17 0.40
CA ALA A 25 -0.65 4.96 1.62
C ALA A 25 -1.99 5.66 1.86
N GLU A 26 -2.55 6.25 0.82
CA GLU A 26 -3.82 6.95 0.94
C GLU A 26 -4.94 6.02 1.34
N THR A 27 -5.00 4.85 0.72
CA THR A 27 -6.06 3.91 1.04
C THR A 27 -5.92 3.39 2.45
N ALA A 28 -4.70 3.01 2.84
CA ALA A 28 -4.48 2.44 4.16
C ALA A 28 -4.81 3.46 5.25
N ALA A 29 -4.46 4.71 5.03
CA ALA A 29 -4.70 5.74 6.03
C ALA A 29 -6.18 5.98 6.30
N ARG A 30 -7.04 5.61 5.36
CA ARG A 30 -8.47 5.78 5.54
C ARG A 30 -9.17 4.58 6.13
N CYS A 31 -8.46 3.48 6.32
CA CYS A 31 -9.07 2.29 6.86
C CYS A 31 -9.29 2.43 8.36
N TYR A 32 -10.44 1.93 8.81
CA TYR A 32 -10.76 1.99 10.22
C TYR A 32 -9.73 1.25 11.04
N GLY A 33 -9.29 1.86 12.11
CA GLY A 33 -8.33 1.23 13.01
C GLY A 33 -6.88 1.54 12.71
N VAL A 34 -6.58 2.05 11.53
CA VAL A 34 -5.22 2.41 11.17
C VAL A 34 -4.97 3.83 11.66
N VAL A 35 -4.02 4.00 12.56
CA VAL A 35 -3.71 5.32 13.08
C VAL A 35 -2.41 5.88 12.52
N GLY A 36 -1.74 5.10 11.70
CA GLY A 36 -0.53 5.59 11.04
C GLY A 36 0.11 4.53 10.22
N LEU A 37 1.03 4.94 9.38
CA LEU A 37 1.90 4.05 8.66
C LEU A 37 3.26 4.20 9.27
N THR A 38 3.96 3.10 9.41
CA THR A 38 5.26 3.17 10.05
C THR A 38 6.30 3.57 9.03
N PRO A 39 6.98 4.67 9.25
CA PRO A 39 8.04 5.04 8.34
C PRO A 39 9.24 4.16 8.62
N GLY A 40 9.85 3.69 7.62
CA GLY A 40 11.04 2.90 7.74
C GLY A 40 12.21 3.74 8.15
N SER A 41 12.09 5.04 8.02
CA SER A 41 13.18 5.90 8.30
C SER A 41 12.63 7.23 8.69
N ARG A 42 13.42 8.05 9.27
CA ARG A 42 12.98 9.34 9.59
C ARG A 42 13.53 10.36 8.74
N VAL A 43 14.09 9.99 7.64
CA VAL A 43 14.74 10.90 6.76
C VAL A 43 13.82 11.50 5.76
N GLY A 44 13.55 12.73 5.86
CA GLY A 44 12.96 13.48 4.84
C GLY A 44 11.61 13.10 4.35
N LYS A 45 11.20 13.72 3.29
CA LYS A 45 9.92 13.55 2.80
C LYS A 45 9.69 12.33 1.99
N LEU A 46 10.70 11.62 1.70
CA LEU A 46 10.53 10.40 1.01
C LEU A 46 9.81 9.43 1.91
N LEU A 47 9.73 9.81 3.15
CA LEU A 47 9.15 9.00 4.13
C LEU A 47 7.77 8.58 3.97
N ARG A 48 7.01 9.36 3.23
CA ARG A 48 5.68 9.01 3.11
C ARG A 48 5.50 7.66 2.50
N ARG A 49 6.51 7.17 1.83
CA ARG A 49 6.46 5.88 1.21
C ARG A 49 7.21 4.82 1.96
N ASP A 50 7.84 5.20 3.04
CA ASP A 50 8.56 4.24 3.85
C ASP A 50 7.55 3.28 4.45
N GLY A 51 7.92 2.02 4.55
CA GLY A 51 7.03 1.00 5.03
C GLY A 51 6.13 0.45 3.96
N ILE A 52 6.24 0.95 2.73
CA ILE A 52 5.44 0.44 1.63
C ILE A 52 6.38 -0.09 0.56
N THR A 53 6.12 -1.30 0.10
CA THR A 53 6.91 -1.88 -0.98
C THR A 53 5.99 -2.18 -2.15
N VAL A 54 6.48 -1.94 -3.34
CA VAL A 54 5.75 -2.22 -4.56
C VAL A 54 6.63 -3.11 -5.41
N GLY A 55 6.29 -4.40 -5.46
CA GLY A 55 7.02 -5.37 -6.23
C GLY A 55 6.18 -5.91 -7.35
N GLY A 56 6.69 -6.89 -8.04
CA GLY A 56 6.00 -7.46 -9.17
C GLY A 56 6.13 -6.61 -10.40
N ASP A 57 5.23 -6.81 -11.33
CA ASP A 57 5.24 -6.05 -12.58
C ASP A 57 3.80 -5.78 -13.01
N ALA A 58 3.62 -5.30 -14.23
CA ALA A 58 2.31 -4.92 -14.71
C ALA A 58 1.35 -6.11 -14.83
N SER A 59 1.85 -7.34 -14.81
CA SER A 59 0.97 -8.49 -14.88
C SER A 59 0.55 -8.97 -13.49
N GLY A 60 1.16 -8.46 -12.45
CA GLY A 60 0.76 -8.81 -11.09
C GLY A 60 1.58 -8.04 -10.08
N LEU A 61 0.94 -7.11 -9.39
CA LEU A 61 1.61 -6.31 -8.37
C LEU A 61 1.66 -7.05 -7.05
N ARG A 62 2.75 -6.88 -6.33
CA ARG A 62 2.91 -7.46 -5.00
C ARG A 62 3.19 -6.30 -4.05
N LEU A 63 2.25 -6.03 -3.19
CA LEU A 63 2.30 -4.85 -2.33
C LEU A 63 2.54 -5.26 -0.90
N GLY A 64 3.31 -4.45 -0.18
CA GLY A 64 3.51 -4.67 1.24
C GLY A 64 3.41 -3.36 1.97
N LEU A 65 2.87 -3.38 3.16
CA LEU A 65 2.81 -2.16 3.95
C LEU A 65 2.84 -2.47 5.44
N ARG A 66 3.38 -1.53 6.19
CA ARG A 66 3.46 -1.62 7.64
C ARG A 66 2.54 -0.58 8.22
N VAL A 67 1.67 -1.02 9.13
CA VAL A 67 0.68 -0.13 9.69
C VAL A 67 0.78 -0.11 11.21
N VAL A 68 0.32 0.98 11.78
CA VAL A 68 0.15 1.12 13.21
C VAL A 68 -1.34 1.13 13.46
N VAL A 69 -1.79 0.27 14.36
CA VAL A 69 -3.22 0.06 14.59
C VAL A 69 -3.58 0.53 15.98
N GLU A 70 -4.80 1.01 16.14
CA GLU A 70 -5.28 1.47 17.43
C GLU A 70 -5.42 0.30 18.39
N TYR A 71 -4.93 0.50 19.62
CA TYR A 71 -5.02 -0.52 20.65
C TYR A 71 -6.47 -0.84 20.96
N GLY A 72 -6.75 -2.10 21.17
CA GLY A 72 -8.10 -2.53 21.57
C GLY A 72 -8.92 -3.12 20.45
N LEU A 73 -8.44 -3.04 19.23
CA LEU A 73 -9.17 -3.61 18.10
C LEU A 73 -8.62 -5.00 17.75
N ASN A 74 -9.40 -5.74 17.01
CA ASN A 74 -8.97 -7.03 16.53
C ASN A 74 -7.97 -6.82 15.40
N LEU A 75 -6.71 -7.11 15.65
CA LEU A 75 -5.65 -6.80 14.70
C LEU A 75 -5.81 -7.54 13.37
N ALA A 76 -6.21 -8.81 13.44
CA ALA A 76 -6.37 -9.58 12.22
C ALA A 76 -7.48 -9.02 11.35
N GLU A 77 -8.55 -8.54 11.95
CA GLU A 77 -9.66 -7.98 11.19
C GLU A 77 -9.29 -6.65 10.56
N VAL A 78 -8.57 -5.81 11.32
CA VAL A 78 -8.12 -4.54 10.75
C VAL A 78 -7.19 -4.81 9.58
N ALA A 79 -6.25 -5.71 9.76
CA ALA A 79 -5.30 -6.03 8.70
C ALA A 79 -5.98 -6.61 7.47
N ALA A 80 -6.99 -7.47 7.68
CA ALA A 80 -7.72 -8.05 6.57
C ALA A 80 -8.49 -6.99 5.79
N THR A 81 -9.05 -6.02 6.48
CA THR A 81 -9.77 -4.92 5.83
C THR A 81 -8.79 -4.07 5.02
N VAL A 82 -7.64 -3.76 5.60
CA VAL A 82 -6.62 -2.98 4.89
C VAL A 82 -6.19 -3.72 3.63
N ARG A 83 -5.94 -5.03 3.76
CA ARG A 83 -5.49 -5.83 2.63
C ARG A 83 -6.51 -5.79 1.49
N SER A 84 -7.77 -6.01 1.82
CA SER A 84 -8.82 -6.02 0.81
C SER A 84 -9.02 -4.66 0.17
N GLN A 85 -9.01 -3.61 0.97
CA GLN A 85 -9.24 -2.29 0.46
C GLN A 85 -8.10 -1.81 -0.43
N VAL A 86 -6.86 -2.12 -0.02
CA VAL A 86 -5.69 -1.74 -0.80
C VAL A 86 -5.72 -2.46 -2.15
N ALA A 87 -6.00 -3.76 -2.14
CA ALA A 87 -6.05 -4.51 -3.38
C ALA A 87 -7.11 -3.93 -4.32
N TYR A 88 -8.27 -3.65 -3.78
CA TYR A 88 -9.37 -3.13 -4.57
C TYR A 88 -9.06 -1.76 -5.16
N ASP A 89 -8.59 -0.84 -4.34
CA ASP A 89 -8.34 0.52 -4.79
C ASP A 89 -7.19 0.60 -5.78
N VAL A 90 -6.12 -0.14 -5.54
CA VAL A 90 -4.99 -0.09 -6.45
C VAL A 90 -5.39 -0.65 -7.81
N GLN A 91 -6.11 -1.78 -7.83
CA GLN A 91 -6.57 -2.33 -9.10
C GLN A 91 -7.50 -1.38 -9.83
N ARG A 92 -8.41 -0.76 -9.10
CA ARG A 92 -9.38 0.14 -9.69
C ARG A 92 -8.73 1.38 -10.27
N LEU A 93 -7.76 1.93 -9.53
CA LEU A 93 -7.17 3.21 -9.93
C LEU A 93 -6.04 3.07 -10.94
N THR A 94 -5.33 1.96 -10.92
CA THR A 94 -4.23 1.77 -11.86
C THR A 94 -4.60 0.90 -13.05
N GLY A 95 -5.61 0.08 -12.90
CA GLY A 95 -5.93 -0.90 -13.94
C GLY A 95 -5.01 -2.10 -13.94
N LEU A 96 -4.10 -2.19 -12.98
CA LEU A 96 -3.16 -3.30 -12.93
C LEU A 96 -3.62 -4.34 -11.91
N PRO A 97 -3.45 -5.63 -12.22
CA PRO A 97 -3.87 -6.65 -11.27
C PRO A 97 -2.95 -6.66 -10.05
N VAL A 98 -3.56 -6.88 -8.89
CA VAL A 98 -2.80 -7.01 -7.65
C VAL A 98 -2.77 -8.47 -7.28
N GLU A 99 -1.57 -9.03 -7.26
CA GLU A 99 -1.38 -10.44 -7.01
C GLU A 99 -1.37 -10.76 -5.53
N ALA A 100 -0.79 -9.90 -4.73
CA ALA A 100 -0.67 -10.15 -3.30
C ALA A 100 -0.53 -8.82 -2.55
N VAL A 101 -1.09 -8.78 -1.35
CA VAL A 101 -0.91 -7.65 -0.45
C VAL A 101 -0.56 -8.22 0.91
N GLU A 102 0.57 -7.77 1.44
CA GLU A 102 0.99 -8.16 2.78
C GLU A 102 0.85 -6.98 3.71
N VAL A 103 0.12 -7.16 4.78
CA VAL A 103 -0.04 -6.11 5.78
C VAL A 103 0.68 -6.55 7.04
N TYR A 104 1.62 -5.73 7.48
CA TYR A 104 2.40 -6.01 8.65
C TYR A 104 1.99 -5.02 9.73
N VAL A 105 1.43 -5.53 10.82
CA VAL A 105 1.04 -4.66 11.94
C VAL A 105 2.29 -4.49 12.79
N GLU A 106 2.90 -3.35 12.66
CA GLU A 106 4.17 -3.13 13.30
C GLU A 106 4.05 -2.63 14.72
N ASP A 107 2.99 -1.94 15.03
CA ASP A 107 2.83 -1.34 16.35
C ASP A 107 1.36 -1.12 16.64
N VAL A 108 1.05 -0.97 17.90
CA VAL A 108 -0.29 -0.65 18.36
C VAL A 108 -0.17 0.61 19.19
N ARG A 109 -1.08 1.53 19.00
CA ARG A 109 -0.98 2.79 19.68
C ARG A 109 -2.24 3.03 20.51
N VAL A 110 -2.04 3.41 21.74
CA VAL A 110 -3.15 3.75 22.61
C VAL A 110 -3.55 5.17 22.31
N SER A 111 -4.84 5.34 22.00
CA SER A 111 -5.36 6.67 21.76
C SER A 111 -5.66 7.30 23.09
N ALA A 112 -5.19 8.46 23.29
CA ALA A 112 -5.40 9.13 24.53
C ALA A 112 -6.80 9.72 24.61
#